data_c7bb9c558d2c8a5d0e7c84bd902d82df
#
_entry.id   c7bb9c558d2c8a5d0e7c84bd902d82df
#
_cell.length_a   1.000
_cell.length_b   1.000
_cell.length_c   1.000
_cell.angle_alpha   90.00
_cell.angle_beta   90.00
_cell.angle_gamma   90.00
#
_symmetry.space_group_name_H-M   'P 1'
#
loop_
_entity.id
_entity.type
_entity.pdbx_description
1 polymer ?
#
loop_
_entity_poly.entity_id
_entity_poly.type
_entity_poly.pdbx_seq_one_letter_code
_entity_poly.pdbx_strand_id
1 'polypeptide(L)'
;MKKICYFINSDWYFELHWVERALAAKAAGYEIHVVSHFVGDDIQQKLSEKGFICHDSSVSELSINPINFFGSLTKVWSLLKKINPDVLHCITIKPCLMGGFFARFYNKPIILGFVGLGRVFMEDKLSMNVIRYLTLHSYNHIFKNPKCLLAFEHEHDRDRLLALTEAKKSQTVVIDGAGINPDIYHYSLEINREKPVVLFASRLLWSKGLGDLVEVKKRLVHKGVDFVLNVAGISIVDDPDAIPLSQIEEWHQQGLINWLGRCSDVYSLIEASNVVALPSTYSEGIPRILLEASSVGRACIAYDVGGCQSLIIDEYTGSLVEMRNIDVLAVKLEQLLTSPTKRVEMGVRSRERIESKFASSLVIDDTLKLYQRAIANGTY
;
A
#
# COMPACT_ATOMS: atom_id res chain seq x y z
N MET A 1 22.91 21.15 -5.49
CA MET A 1 21.54 20.59 -5.55
C MET A 1 21.28 19.87 -4.24
N LYS A 2 20.10 20.02 -3.61
CA LYS A 2 19.77 19.30 -2.38
C LYS A 2 19.43 17.85 -2.70
N LYS A 3 19.84 16.93 -1.82
CA LYS A 3 19.73 15.49 -2.00
C LYS A 3 18.57 14.90 -1.19
N ILE A 4 17.65 14.23 -1.86
CA ILE A 4 16.65 13.37 -1.20
C ILE A 4 17.07 11.92 -1.39
N CYS A 5 17.20 11.20 -0.29
CA CYS A 5 17.55 9.78 -0.31
C CYS A 5 16.33 8.97 0.16
N TYR A 6 15.72 8.24 -0.76
CA TYR A 6 14.73 7.22 -0.42
C TYR A 6 15.45 5.96 0.05
N PHE A 7 15.07 5.46 1.21
CA PHE A 7 15.52 4.17 1.70
C PHE A 7 14.34 3.24 1.91
N ILE A 8 14.27 2.20 1.09
CA ILE A 8 13.20 1.23 1.05
C ILE A 8 13.78 -0.17 0.84
N ASN A 9 13.17 -1.20 1.40
CA ASN A 9 13.70 -2.56 1.32
C ASN A 9 13.18 -3.38 0.13
N SER A 10 12.36 -2.77 -0.75
CA SER A 10 11.75 -3.44 -1.90
C SER A 10 11.75 -2.50 -3.11
N ASP A 11 12.48 -2.88 -4.15
CA ASP A 11 12.63 -2.11 -5.39
C ASP A 11 11.34 -2.04 -6.20
N TRP A 12 10.61 -3.16 -6.33
CA TRP A 12 9.31 -3.20 -7.02
C TRP A 12 8.26 -2.32 -6.32
N TYR A 13 8.33 -2.22 -4.98
CA TYR A 13 7.41 -1.37 -4.23
C TYR A 13 7.72 0.11 -4.47
N PHE A 14 9.01 0.47 -4.56
CA PHE A 14 9.43 1.82 -4.95
C PHE A 14 8.96 2.15 -6.37
N GLU A 15 9.18 1.25 -7.33
CA GLU A 15 8.76 1.44 -8.72
C GLU A 15 7.25 1.69 -8.81
N LEU A 16 6.45 0.91 -8.10
CA LEU A 16 4.99 0.96 -8.17
C LEU A 16 4.38 2.19 -7.47
N HIS A 17 4.94 2.61 -6.33
CA HIS A 17 4.27 3.57 -5.44
C HIS A 17 4.99 4.92 -5.29
N TRP A 18 6.28 5.01 -5.62
CA TRP A 18 7.10 6.17 -5.29
C TRP A 18 7.72 6.89 -6.47
N VAL A 19 7.77 6.26 -7.65
CA VAL A 19 8.45 6.82 -8.84
C VAL A 19 7.87 8.17 -9.24
N GLU A 20 6.55 8.33 -9.28
CA GLU A 20 5.92 9.61 -9.68
C GLU A 20 6.31 10.74 -8.72
N ARG A 21 6.30 10.50 -7.41
CA ARG A 21 6.72 11.46 -6.39
C ARG A 21 8.21 11.80 -6.50
N ALA A 22 9.05 10.80 -6.76
CA ALA A 22 10.49 10.99 -6.95
C ALA A 22 10.80 11.76 -8.22
N LEU A 23 10.07 11.53 -9.32
CA LEU A 23 10.18 12.33 -10.55
C LEU A 23 9.76 13.78 -10.34
N ALA A 24 8.68 14.03 -9.61
CA ALA A 24 8.25 15.37 -9.27
C ALA A 24 9.27 16.09 -8.38
N ALA A 25 9.85 15.39 -7.40
CA ALA A 25 10.93 15.96 -6.59
C ALA A 25 12.17 16.26 -7.43
N LYS A 26 12.54 15.41 -8.40
CA LYS A 26 13.62 15.68 -9.35
C LYS A 26 13.31 16.91 -10.21
N ALA A 27 12.09 17.03 -10.72
CA ALA A 27 11.65 18.20 -11.49
C ALA A 27 11.67 19.49 -10.65
N ALA A 28 11.44 19.40 -9.33
CA ALA A 28 11.58 20.50 -8.38
C ALA A 28 13.05 20.84 -8.03
N GLY A 29 14.02 20.18 -8.66
CA GLY A 29 15.45 20.50 -8.54
C GLY A 29 16.18 19.72 -7.45
N TYR A 30 15.63 18.61 -6.97
CA TYR A 30 16.33 17.72 -6.04
C TYR A 30 17.15 16.64 -6.78
N GLU A 31 18.29 16.27 -6.22
CA GLU A 31 19.03 15.06 -6.61
C GLU A 31 18.44 13.86 -5.88
N ILE A 32 18.03 12.85 -6.62
CA ILE A 32 17.30 11.70 -6.08
C ILE A 32 18.21 10.48 -5.98
N HIS A 33 18.41 10.00 -4.75
CA HIS A 33 19.07 8.75 -4.45
C HIS A 33 18.03 7.70 -4.01
N VAL A 34 18.16 6.47 -4.50
CA VAL A 34 17.32 5.34 -4.12
C VAL A 34 18.19 4.24 -3.55
N VAL A 35 18.04 3.97 -2.26
CA VAL A 35 18.69 2.88 -1.54
C VAL A 35 17.65 1.77 -1.36
N SER A 36 17.83 0.65 -2.06
CA SER A 36 16.92 -0.49 -2.01
C SER A 36 17.67 -1.81 -2.10
N HIS A 37 16.99 -2.92 -1.86
CA HIS A 37 17.48 -4.23 -2.27
C HIS A 37 16.95 -4.49 -3.67
N PHE A 38 17.87 -4.48 -4.66
CA PHE A 38 17.53 -4.72 -6.05
C PHE A 38 17.61 -6.22 -6.33
N VAL A 39 16.51 -6.79 -6.85
CA VAL A 39 16.42 -8.19 -7.25
C VAL A 39 16.49 -8.24 -8.78
N GLY A 40 17.70 -8.47 -9.33
CA GLY A 40 17.98 -8.35 -10.76
C GLY A 40 18.25 -6.90 -11.20
N ASP A 41 18.56 -6.74 -12.48
CA ASP A 41 19.02 -5.45 -13.01
C ASP A 41 17.89 -4.59 -13.60
N ASP A 42 16.74 -5.18 -13.90
CA ASP A 42 15.65 -4.53 -14.67
C ASP A 42 15.11 -3.27 -14.01
N ILE A 43 14.76 -3.34 -12.71
CA ILE A 43 14.18 -2.19 -11.99
C ILE A 43 15.26 -1.15 -11.74
N GLN A 44 16.47 -1.57 -11.36
CA GLN A 44 17.59 -0.65 -11.15
C GLN A 44 17.92 0.12 -12.43
N GLN A 45 17.94 -0.54 -13.58
CA GLN A 45 18.18 0.11 -14.87
C GLN A 45 17.09 1.12 -15.21
N LYS A 46 15.81 0.73 -15.11
CA LYS A 46 14.66 1.62 -15.35
C LYS A 46 14.69 2.87 -14.47
N LEU A 47 15.07 2.73 -13.20
CA LEU A 47 15.18 3.86 -12.28
C LEU A 47 16.38 4.75 -12.64
N SER A 48 17.50 4.17 -13.06
CA SER A 48 18.68 4.90 -13.51
C SER A 48 18.43 5.68 -14.80
N GLU A 49 17.68 5.11 -15.76
CA GLU A 49 17.24 5.79 -16.99
C GLU A 49 16.34 7.00 -16.70
N LYS A 50 15.58 6.97 -15.60
CA LYS A 50 14.83 8.15 -15.10
C LYS A 50 15.74 9.19 -14.43
N GLY A 51 17.04 8.88 -14.32
CA GLY A 51 18.08 9.74 -13.73
C GLY A 51 18.08 9.73 -12.22
N PHE A 52 17.68 8.64 -11.58
CA PHE A 52 17.88 8.39 -10.16
C PHE A 52 19.23 7.72 -9.93
N ILE A 53 19.86 8.00 -8.80
CA ILE A 53 21.14 7.37 -8.40
C ILE A 53 20.80 6.18 -7.49
N CYS A 54 20.88 4.98 -8.03
CA CYS A 54 20.50 3.75 -7.35
C CYS A 54 21.67 3.14 -6.57
N HIS A 55 21.37 2.59 -5.37
CA HIS A 55 22.34 1.96 -4.49
C HIS A 55 21.73 0.69 -3.89
N ASP A 56 22.43 -0.45 -4.03
CA ASP A 56 21.98 -1.69 -3.39
C ASP A 56 22.29 -1.70 -1.89
N SER A 57 21.24 -1.86 -1.09
CA SER A 57 21.34 -1.96 0.37
C SER A 57 21.67 -3.36 0.88
N SER A 58 21.36 -4.39 0.08
CA SER A 58 21.36 -5.80 0.50
C SER A 58 20.43 -6.10 1.71
N VAL A 59 19.43 -5.24 1.97
CA VAL A 59 18.47 -5.39 3.07
C VAL A 59 17.21 -6.06 2.54
N SER A 60 17.16 -7.41 2.62
CA SER A 60 15.99 -8.18 2.18
C SER A 60 14.74 -7.88 3.00
N GLU A 61 13.57 -7.85 2.34
CA GLU A 61 12.26 -7.66 2.93
C GLU A 61 11.91 -8.78 3.93
N LEU A 62 12.18 -10.03 3.57
CA LEU A 62 11.70 -11.22 4.29
C LEU A 62 12.60 -11.65 5.46
N SER A 63 13.87 -11.22 5.51
CA SER A 63 14.80 -11.69 6.56
C SER A 63 14.48 -11.09 7.92
N ILE A 64 14.09 -11.92 8.89
CA ILE A 64 13.89 -11.55 10.32
C ILE A 64 15.16 -11.82 11.15
N ASN A 65 16.24 -12.31 10.54
CA ASN A 65 17.45 -12.70 11.27
C ASN A 65 18.18 -11.47 11.83
N PRO A 66 18.37 -11.36 13.17
CA PRO A 66 19.05 -10.22 13.79
C PRO A 66 20.49 -10.04 13.33
N ILE A 67 21.23 -11.14 13.08
CA ILE A 67 22.64 -11.09 12.64
C ILE A 67 22.73 -10.41 11.27
N ASN A 68 21.84 -10.79 10.33
CA ASN A 68 21.77 -10.16 9.01
C ASN A 68 21.36 -8.68 9.11
N PHE A 69 20.49 -8.34 10.06
CA PHE A 69 20.10 -6.95 10.31
C PHE A 69 21.30 -6.10 10.75
N PHE A 70 22.10 -6.56 11.71
CA PHE A 70 23.29 -5.83 12.19
C PHE A 70 24.40 -5.76 11.13
N GLY A 71 24.62 -6.84 10.35
CA GLY A 71 25.57 -6.83 9.25
C GLY A 71 25.19 -5.83 8.15
N SER A 72 23.90 -5.75 7.82
CA SER A 72 23.37 -4.78 6.85
C SER A 72 23.42 -3.34 7.38
N LEU A 73 23.28 -3.13 8.68
CA LEU A 73 23.26 -1.81 9.32
C LEU A 73 24.55 -1.03 9.04
N THR A 74 25.72 -1.66 9.22
CA THR A 74 27.01 -1.01 8.99
C THR A 74 27.22 -0.62 7.54
N LYS A 75 26.83 -1.50 6.60
CA LYS A 75 26.87 -1.23 5.16
C LYS A 75 25.97 -0.05 4.78
N VAL A 76 24.72 -0.07 5.24
CA VAL A 76 23.74 1.00 4.98
C VAL A 76 24.22 2.32 5.59
N TRP A 77 24.73 2.32 6.83
CA TRP A 77 25.23 3.55 7.45
C TRP A 77 26.44 4.13 6.72
N SER A 78 27.38 3.29 6.26
CA SER A 78 28.50 3.72 5.43
C SER A 78 28.01 4.36 4.13
N LEU A 79 27.02 3.74 3.49
CA LEU A 79 26.39 4.24 2.26
C LEU A 79 25.68 5.59 2.50
N LEU A 80 24.82 5.68 3.51
CA LEU A 80 24.10 6.92 3.84
C LEU A 80 25.07 8.05 4.23
N LYS A 81 26.18 7.72 4.90
CA LYS A 81 27.24 8.71 5.18
C LYS A 81 27.92 9.22 3.91
N LYS A 82 28.17 8.33 2.93
CA LYS A 82 28.76 8.70 1.63
C LYS A 82 27.79 9.55 0.80
N ILE A 83 26.50 9.20 0.77
CA ILE A 83 25.46 9.98 0.08
C ILE A 83 25.32 11.36 0.73
N ASN A 84 25.35 11.40 2.07
CA ASN A 84 25.14 12.59 2.89
C ASN A 84 23.88 13.38 2.51
N PRO A 85 22.68 12.77 2.61
CA PRO A 85 21.43 13.38 2.15
C PRO A 85 21.04 14.60 2.98
N ASP A 86 20.37 15.57 2.33
CA ASP A 86 19.72 16.70 3.01
C ASP A 86 18.40 16.23 3.67
N VAL A 87 17.72 15.27 3.06
CA VAL A 87 16.54 14.58 3.62
C VAL A 87 16.68 13.10 3.38
N LEU A 88 16.57 12.29 4.44
CA LEU A 88 16.46 10.85 4.37
C LEU A 88 14.98 10.46 4.49
N HIS A 89 14.40 9.85 3.47
CA HIS A 89 13.02 9.36 3.48
C HIS A 89 13.04 7.83 3.57
N CYS A 90 12.76 7.30 4.74
CA CYS A 90 12.71 5.87 5.01
C CYS A 90 11.27 5.37 4.91
N ILE A 91 11.06 4.25 4.22
CA ILE A 91 9.75 3.67 3.96
C ILE A 91 9.78 2.22 4.42
N THR A 92 8.77 1.78 5.15
CA THR A 92 8.65 0.48 5.83
C THR A 92 9.50 0.36 7.11
N ILE A 93 9.18 -0.65 7.95
CA ILE A 93 9.71 -0.77 9.33
C ILE A 93 11.24 -0.84 9.39
N LYS A 94 11.88 -1.71 8.59
CA LYS A 94 13.35 -1.90 8.66
C LYS A 94 14.11 -0.64 8.23
N PRO A 95 13.83 -0.02 7.07
CA PRO A 95 14.40 1.26 6.69
C PRO A 95 14.15 2.36 7.73
N CYS A 96 12.94 2.42 8.30
CA CYS A 96 12.60 3.40 9.33
C CYS A 96 13.46 3.22 10.60
N LEU A 97 13.73 1.99 11.03
CA LEU A 97 14.61 1.73 12.16
C LEU A 97 16.08 2.05 11.82
N MET A 98 16.60 1.50 10.71
CA MET A 98 18.01 1.66 10.34
C MET A 98 18.37 3.12 10.04
N GLY A 99 17.54 3.78 9.22
CA GLY A 99 17.69 5.20 8.87
C GLY A 99 17.36 6.12 10.03
N GLY A 100 16.39 5.75 10.88
CA GLY A 100 16.02 6.50 12.07
C GLY A 100 17.17 6.61 13.08
N PHE A 101 17.84 5.51 13.39
CA PHE A 101 19.03 5.53 14.23
C PHE A 101 20.19 6.30 13.60
N PHE A 102 20.40 6.13 12.27
CA PHE A 102 21.38 6.93 11.53
C PHE A 102 21.10 8.43 11.68
N ALA A 103 19.89 8.84 11.37
CA ALA A 103 19.51 10.26 11.42
C ALA A 103 19.58 10.83 12.84
N ARG A 104 19.22 10.04 13.85
CA ARG A 104 19.33 10.43 15.27
C ARG A 104 20.79 10.64 15.68
N PHE A 105 21.69 9.73 15.24
CA PHE A 105 23.12 9.80 15.58
C PHE A 105 23.83 10.97 14.87
N TYR A 106 23.53 11.17 13.58
CA TYR A 106 24.16 12.22 12.76
C TYR A 106 23.37 13.53 12.71
N ASN A 107 22.29 13.68 13.50
CA ASN A 107 21.41 14.85 13.55
C ASN A 107 20.89 15.25 12.17
N LYS A 108 20.46 14.27 11.35
CA LYS A 108 19.97 14.50 9.99
C LYS A 108 18.45 14.64 9.94
N PRO A 109 17.92 15.47 9.02
CA PRO A 109 16.49 15.47 8.71
C PRO A 109 16.06 14.12 8.17
N ILE A 110 14.96 13.60 8.74
CA ILE A 110 14.41 12.31 8.35
C ILE A 110 12.89 12.35 8.27
N ILE A 111 12.36 11.65 7.29
CA ILE A 111 10.96 11.32 7.15
C ILE A 111 10.83 9.81 7.30
N LEU A 112 9.98 9.37 8.22
CA LEU A 112 9.62 7.96 8.40
C LEU A 112 8.24 7.73 7.79
N GLY A 113 8.19 7.01 6.67
CA GLY A 113 6.98 6.70 5.92
C GLY A 113 6.34 5.39 6.40
N PHE A 114 5.14 5.51 6.95
CA PHE A 114 4.31 4.39 7.39
C PHE A 114 3.23 4.13 6.35
N VAL A 115 3.45 3.13 5.52
CA VAL A 115 2.54 2.64 4.46
C VAL A 115 1.68 1.47 4.94
N GLY A 116 1.30 1.53 6.19
CA GLY A 116 0.73 0.48 7.02
C GLY A 116 1.68 0.15 8.17
N LEU A 117 1.14 -0.23 9.31
CA LEU A 117 1.96 -0.57 10.48
C LEU A 117 2.59 -1.96 10.39
N GLY A 118 2.18 -2.77 9.39
CA GLY A 118 2.78 -4.07 9.11
C GLY A 118 2.41 -5.20 10.08
N ARG A 119 2.87 -6.42 9.77
CA ARG A 119 2.55 -7.65 10.52
C ARG A 119 2.92 -7.57 12.01
N VAL A 120 3.97 -6.82 12.36
CA VAL A 120 4.43 -6.65 13.75
C VAL A 120 3.34 -6.08 14.66
N PHE A 121 2.41 -5.27 14.10
CA PHE A 121 1.32 -4.65 14.85
C PHE A 121 -0.01 -5.40 14.75
N MET A 122 -0.09 -6.47 13.93
CA MET A 122 -1.32 -7.21 13.67
C MET A 122 -1.37 -8.58 14.34
N GLU A 123 -0.23 -9.26 14.48
CA GLU A 123 -0.18 -10.63 15.01
C GLU A 123 0.00 -10.61 16.54
N ASP A 124 -0.82 -11.40 17.25
CA ASP A 124 -0.75 -11.55 18.72
C ASP A 124 0.10 -12.73 19.20
N LYS A 125 1.07 -13.17 18.36
CA LYS A 125 2.03 -14.19 18.77
C LYS A 125 3.04 -13.61 19.75
N LEU A 126 3.47 -14.39 20.75
CA LEU A 126 4.43 -13.97 21.77
C LEU A 126 5.74 -13.41 21.16
N SER A 127 6.25 -14.05 20.12
CA SER A 127 7.44 -13.58 19.39
C SER A 127 7.22 -12.22 18.74
N MET A 128 6.04 -11.97 18.16
CA MET A 128 5.69 -10.69 17.56
C MET A 128 5.47 -9.60 18.61
N ASN A 129 4.97 -9.95 19.78
CA ASN A 129 4.83 -9.01 20.91
C ASN A 129 6.20 -8.51 21.38
N VAL A 130 7.21 -9.38 21.43
CA VAL A 130 8.58 -8.97 21.77
C VAL A 130 9.17 -8.05 20.69
N ILE A 131 9.02 -8.41 19.40
CA ILE A 131 9.49 -7.58 18.29
C ILE A 131 8.77 -6.24 18.30
N ARG A 132 7.46 -6.21 18.53
CA ARG A 132 6.66 -4.99 18.66
C ARG A 132 7.17 -4.09 19.78
N TYR A 133 7.41 -4.66 20.97
CA TYR A 133 7.96 -3.91 22.11
C TYR A 133 9.32 -3.27 21.76
N LEU A 134 10.25 -4.04 21.19
CA LEU A 134 11.55 -3.54 20.78
C LEU A 134 11.45 -2.47 19.68
N THR A 135 10.54 -2.63 18.74
CA THR A 135 10.28 -1.66 17.68
C THR A 135 9.72 -0.35 18.24
N LEU A 136 8.74 -0.41 19.12
CA LEU A 136 8.16 0.77 19.77
C LEU A 136 9.19 1.50 20.65
N HIS A 137 9.99 0.76 21.40
CA HIS A 137 11.07 1.34 22.19
C HIS A 137 12.12 2.05 21.31
N SER A 138 12.47 1.45 20.19
CA SER A 138 13.38 2.03 19.19
C SER A 138 12.77 3.31 18.57
N TYR A 139 11.49 3.27 18.21
CA TYR A 139 10.80 4.44 17.68
C TYR A 139 10.76 5.60 18.69
N ASN A 140 10.47 5.34 19.98
CA ASN A 140 10.50 6.37 21.00
C ASN A 140 11.88 7.04 21.11
N HIS A 141 12.96 6.28 20.92
CA HIS A 141 14.30 6.85 20.88
C HIS A 141 14.53 7.69 19.60
N ILE A 142 14.10 7.21 18.44
CA ILE A 142 14.24 7.89 17.15
C ILE A 142 13.42 9.18 17.12
N PHE A 143 12.18 9.17 17.64
CA PHE A 143 11.27 10.32 17.63
C PHE A 143 11.75 11.49 18.51
N LYS A 144 12.72 11.27 19.38
CA LYS A 144 13.43 12.34 20.10
C LYS A 144 14.33 13.19 19.20
N ASN A 145 14.54 12.79 17.93
CA ASN A 145 15.17 13.66 16.94
C ASN A 145 14.19 14.78 16.56
N PRO A 146 14.49 16.06 16.82
CA PRO A 146 13.58 17.17 16.50
C PRO A 146 13.38 17.36 15.00
N LYS A 147 14.30 16.81 14.17
CA LYS A 147 14.24 16.82 12.71
C LYS A 147 13.54 15.60 12.11
N CYS A 148 12.88 14.78 12.95
CA CYS A 148 12.13 13.60 12.53
C CYS A 148 10.68 13.98 12.25
N LEU A 149 10.21 13.69 11.04
CA LEU A 149 8.82 13.76 10.61
C LEU A 149 8.28 12.36 10.35
N LEU A 150 7.01 12.14 10.67
CA LEU A 150 6.32 10.86 10.53
C LEU A 150 5.22 11.05 9.47
N ALA A 151 5.34 10.38 8.34
CA ALA A 151 4.38 10.43 7.24
C ALA A 151 3.51 9.16 7.25
N PHE A 152 2.20 9.32 7.21
CA PHE A 152 1.22 8.25 7.21
C PHE A 152 0.35 8.33 5.97
N GLU A 153 -0.12 7.20 5.47
CA GLU A 153 -1.08 7.16 4.36
C GLU A 153 -2.53 7.38 4.81
N HIS A 154 -2.83 7.23 6.11
CA HIS A 154 -4.16 7.50 6.68
C HIS A 154 -4.11 7.79 8.18
N GLU A 155 -5.17 8.45 8.67
CA GLU A 155 -5.24 8.92 10.06
C GLU A 155 -5.27 7.79 11.08
N HIS A 156 -5.89 6.66 10.76
CA HIS A 156 -6.02 5.53 11.67
C HIS A 156 -4.65 5.01 12.14
N ASP A 157 -3.70 4.80 11.21
CA ASP A 157 -2.34 4.35 11.56
C ASP A 157 -1.56 5.42 12.31
N ARG A 158 -1.75 6.70 11.95
CA ARG A 158 -1.17 7.82 12.70
C ARG A 158 -1.64 7.78 14.16
N ASP A 159 -2.94 7.72 14.39
CA ASP A 159 -3.53 7.82 15.73
C ASP A 159 -3.20 6.57 16.55
N ARG A 160 -3.16 5.39 15.91
CA ARG A 160 -2.69 4.15 16.54
C ARG A 160 -1.23 4.24 16.97
N LEU A 161 -0.33 4.76 16.12
CA LEU A 161 1.08 4.90 16.48
C LEU A 161 1.28 5.96 17.57
N LEU A 162 0.54 7.07 17.54
CA LEU A 162 0.55 8.09 18.58
C LEU A 162 0.11 7.54 19.94
N ALA A 163 -0.90 6.66 19.97
CA ALA A 163 -1.36 6.00 21.20
C ALA A 163 -0.32 5.01 21.78
N LEU A 164 0.58 4.47 20.96
CA LEU A 164 1.57 3.46 21.35
C LEU A 164 2.98 4.03 21.61
N THR A 165 3.22 5.32 21.29
CA THR A 165 4.55 5.92 21.34
C THR A 165 4.55 7.31 21.98
N GLU A 166 5.75 7.87 22.20
CA GLU A 166 5.95 9.25 22.66
C GLU A 166 5.97 10.27 21.49
N ALA A 167 5.55 9.87 20.29
CA ALA A 167 5.49 10.78 19.13
C ALA A 167 4.50 11.93 19.37
N LYS A 168 4.87 13.12 18.88
CA LYS A 168 4.00 14.30 18.99
C LYS A 168 3.18 14.45 17.70
N LYS A 169 1.91 14.82 17.82
CA LYS A 169 1.05 15.10 16.65
C LYS A 169 1.67 16.16 15.71
N SER A 170 2.43 17.13 16.27
CA SER A 170 3.16 18.13 15.49
C SER A 170 4.27 17.57 14.60
N GLN A 171 4.75 16.35 14.86
CA GLN A 171 5.74 15.65 14.02
C GLN A 171 5.09 14.84 12.91
N THR A 172 3.77 14.70 12.91
CA THR A 172 3.05 13.84 11.96
C THR A 172 2.49 14.62 10.77
N VAL A 173 2.42 13.93 9.64
CA VAL A 173 1.71 14.37 8.43
C VAL A 173 0.95 13.17 7.88
N VAL A 174 -0.26 13.39 7.40
CA VAL A 174 -1.02 12.39 6.65
C VAL A 174 -1.02 12.81 5.19
N ILE A 175 -0.59 11.92 4.31
CA ILE A 175 -0.62 12.07 2.86
C ILE A 175 -1.39 10.86 2.33
N ASP A 176 -2.56 11.09 1.78
CA ASP A 176 -3.56 10.07 1.47
C ASP A 176 -3.10 9.05 0.40
N GLY A 177 -2.44 8.00 0.85
CA GLY A 177 -1.96 6.88 0.03
C GLY A 177 -0.89 7.23 -0.99
N ALA A 178 -0.74 6.34 -1.99
CA ALA A 178 0.20 6.55 -3.09
C ALA A 178 -0.29 7.59 -4.11
N GLY A 179 -1.58 7.91 -4.08
CA GLY A 179 -2.24 8.64 -5.14
C GLY A 179 -2.52 7.78 -6.37
N ILE A 180 -3.42 8.25 -7.20
CA ILE A 180 -3.72 7.64 -8.50
C ILE A 180 -3.81 8.72 -9.55
N ASN A 181 -3.28 8.46 -10.75
CA ASN A 181 -3.43 9.37 -11.89
C ASN A 181 -4.79 9.14 -12.57
N PRO A 182 -5.75 10.10 -12.44
CA PRO A 182 -7.08 9.93 -12.99
C PRO A 182 -7.13 10.03 -14.53
N ASP A 183 -6.06 10.49 -15.18
CA ASP A 183 -5.94 10.51 -16.64
C ASP A 183 -5.49 9.16 -17.21
N ILE A 184 -4.74 8.37 -16.41
CA ILE A 184 -4.38 6.99 -16.75
C ILE A 184 -5.54 6.05 -16.43
N TYR A 185 -6.11 6.18 -15.22
CA TYR A 185 -7.29 5.44 -14.77
C TYR A 185 -8.53 6.31 -14.97
N HIS A 186 -8.85 6.60 -16.24
CA HIS A 186 -9.96 7.48 -16.57
C HIS A 186 -11.31 6.82 -16.29
N TYR A 187 -12.31 7.65 -16.01
CA TYR A 187 -13.68 7.18 -15.79
C TYR A 187 -14.22 6.50 -17.05
N SER A 188 -14.87 5.36 -16.87
CA SER A 188 -15.61 4.68 -17.93
C SER A 188 -16.99 4.26 -17.43
N LEU A 189 -17.97 4.29 -18.31
CA LEU A 189 -19.32 3.81 -18.00
C LEU A 189 -19.29 2.30 -17.71
N GLU A 190 -20.04 1.88 -16.69
CA GLU A 190 -20.19 0.47 -16.38
C GLU A 190 -20.89 -0.27 -17.52
N ILE A 191 -20.35 -1.40 -17.94
CA ILE A 191 -20.97 -2.27 -18.95
C ILE A 191 -22.08 -3.06 -18.25
N ASN A 192 -23.32 -2.86 -18.69
CA ASN A 192 -24.44 -3.67 -18.22
C ASN A 192 -24.32 -5.09 -18.76
N ARG A 193 -24.32 -6.08 -17.85
CA ARG A 193 -24.16 -7.51 -18.15
C ARG A 193 -25.28 -8.30 -17.50
N GLU A 194 -25.78 -9.32 -18.20
CA GLU A 194 -26.71 -10.28 -17.62
C GLU A 194 -26.10 -10.98 -16.40
N LYS A 195 -24.83 -11.35 -16.49
CA LYS A 195 -24.07 -11.93 -15.40
C LYS A 195 -22.98 -10.96 -14.97
N PRO A 196 -23.12 -10.28 -13.82
CA PRO A 196 -22.15 -9.30 -13.33
C PRO A 196 -20.77 -9.90 -13.12
N VAL A 197 -19.74 -9.07 -13.24
CA VAL A 197 -18.33 -9.44 -13.05
C VAL A 197 -17.79 -8.78 -11.78
N VAL A 198 -17.32 -9.59 -10.85
CA VAL A 198 -16.53 -9.15 -9.67
C VAL A 198 -15.06 -9.38 -9.96
N LEU A 199 -14.24 -8.36 -9.79
CA LEU A 199 -12.79 -8.46 -9.90
C LEU A 199 -12.15 -8.49 -8.52
N PHE A 200 -11.32 -9.50 -8.29
CA PHE A 200 -10.31 -9.54 -7.24
C PHE A 200 -8.93 -9.43 -7.88
N ALA A 201 -8.14 -8.42 -7.54
CA ALA A 201 -6.79 -8.27 -8.06
C ALA A 201 -5.81 -7.96 -6.92
N SER A 202 -4.97 -8.94 -6.58
CA SER A 202 -3.99 -8.86 -5.50
C SER A 202 -3.00 -10.02 -5.56
N ARG A 203 -1.95 -9.96 -4.72
CA ARG A 203 -1.18 -11.17 -4.39
C ARG A 203 -2.13 -12.22 -3.79
N LEU A 204 -1.97 -13.49 -4.18
CA LEU A 204 -2.84 -14.56 -3.73
C LEU A 204 -2.40 -15.04 -2.34
N LEU A 205 -2.72 -14.23 -1.33
CA LEU A 205 -2.51 -14.50 0.09
C LEU A 205 -3.87 -14.71 0.78
N TRP A 206 -3.91 -15.58 1.78
CA TRP A 206 -5.13 -15.81 2.57
C TRP A 206 -5.65 -14.52 3.21
N SER A 207 -4.74 -13.69 3.72
CA SER A 207 -5.07 -12.40 4.33
C SER A 207 -5.68 -11.38 3.37
N LYS A 208 -5.60 -11.59 2.04
CA LYS A 208 -6.28 -10.74 1.05
C LYS A 208 -7.75 -11.08 0.85
N GLY A 209 -8.22 -12.18 1.44
CA GLY A 209 -9.63 -12.51 1.54
C GLY A 209 -10.25 -13.17 0.31
N LEU A 210 -9.43 -13.74 -0.60
CA LEU A 210 -9.98 -14.50 -1.74
C LEU A 210 -10.80 -15.69 -1.27
N GLY A 211 -10.38 -16.38 -0.19
CA GLY A 211 -11.13 -17.50 0.39
C GLY A 211 -12.55 -17.10 0.83
N ASP A 212 -12.69 -15.91 1.42
CA ASP A 212 -13.99 -15.38 1.85
C ASP A 212 -14.88 -15.07 0.63
N LEU A 213 -14.30 -14.53 -0.47
CA LEU A 213 -15.05 -14.30 -1.72
C LEU A 213 -15.49 -15.59 -2.38
N VAL A 214 -14.68 -16.65 -2.33
CA VAL A 214 -15.05 -17.98 -2.84
C VAL A 214 -16.21 -18.55 -2.03
N GLU A 215 -16.18 -18.39 -0.72
CA GLU A 215 -17.30 -18.82 0.15
C GLU A 215 -18.58 -18.02 -0.15
N VAL A 216 -18.47 -16.70 -0.32
CA VAL A 216 -19.59 -15.84 -0.73
C VAL A 216 -20.13 -16.28 -2.09
N LYS A 217 -19.25 -16.59 -3.06
CA LYS A 217 -19.65 -17.09 -4.39
C LYS A 217 -20.52 -18.35 -4.27
N LYS A 218 -20.10 -19.33 -3.47
CA LYS A 218 -20.88 -20.57 -3.24
C LYS A 218 -22.28 -20.28 -2.69
N ARG A 219 -22.36 -19.41 -1.68
CA ARG A 219 -23.61 -19.01 -1.02
C ARG A 219 -24.57 -18.30 -1.97
N LEU A 220 -24.07 -17.34 -2.75
CA LEU A 220 -24.91 -16.56 -3.66
C LEU A 220 -25.39 -17.40 -4.83
N VAL A 221 -24.57 -18.26 -5.40
CA VAL A 221 -24.99 -19.21 -6.45
C VAL A 221 -26.09 -20.15 -5.92
N HIS A 222 -25.97 -20.63 -4.69
CA HIS A 222 -27.02 -21.47 -4.07
C HIS A 222 -28.35 -20.73 -3.89
N LYS A 223 -28.31 -19.39 -3.72
CA LYS A 223 -29.49 -18.51 -3.68
C LYS A 223 -30.02 -18.12 -5.05
N GLY A 224 -29.37 -18.54 -6.15
CA GLY A 224 -29.74 -18.16 -7.51
C GLY A 224 -29.15 -16.85 -7.99
N VAL A 225 -28.23 -16.23 -7.24
CA VAL A 225 -27.50 -15.02 -7.65
C VAL A 225 -26.12 -15.41 -8.16
N ASP A 226 -25.97 -15.51 -9.47
CA ASP A 226 -24.70 -15.91 -10.08
C ASP A 226 -23.93 -14.69 -10.64
N PHE A 227 -22.60 -14.79 -10.61
CA PHE A 227 -21.70 -13.77 -11.13
C PHE A 227 -20.35 -14.40 -11.54
N VAL A 228 -19.56 -13.70 -12.34
CA VAL A 228 -18.20 -14.12 -12.67
C VAL A 228 -17.24 -13.55 -11.61
N LEU A 229 -16.44 -14.36 -10.95
CA LEU A 229 -15.38 -13.93 -10.07
C LEU A 229 -14.03 -14.02 -10.80
N ASN A 230 -13.59 -12.92 -11.38
CA ASN A 230 -12.27 -12.81 -12.00
C ASN A 230 -11.21 -12.59 -10.92
N VAL A 231 -10.13 -13.38 -10.98
CA VAL A 231 -9.03 -13.34 -10.03
C VAL A 231 -7.72 -13.07 -10.79
N ALA A 232 -7.19 -11.87 -10.65
CA ALA A 232 -5.90 -11.46 -11.20
C ALA A 232 -4.84 -11.46 -10.07
N GLY A 233 -3.77 -12.21 -10.24
CA GLY A 233 -2.68 -12.29 -9.28
C GLY A 233 -1.93 -13.61 -9.35
N ILE A 234 -0.81 -13.63 -8.62
CA ILE A 234 0.08 -14.79 -8.51
C ILE A 234 0.25 -15.21 -7.06
N SER A 235 0.45 -16.50 -6.84
CA SER A 235 0.88 -17.03 -5.55
C SER A 235 2.35 -16.67 -5.33
N ILE A 236 2.70 -16.35 -4.07
CA ILE A 236 4.08 -16.04 -3.65
C ILE A 236 4.61 -17.26 -2.91
N VAL A 237 5.42 -18.06 -3.58
CA VAL A 237 5.83 -19.41 -3.13
C VAL A 237 6.45 -19.42 -1.72
N ASP A 238 7.19 -18.39 -1.36
CA ASP A 238 7.92 -18.32 -0.07
C ASP A 238 7.17 -17.54 1.03
N ASP A 239 5.94 -17.07 0.78
CA ASP A 239 5.16 -16.39 1.79
C ASP A 239 4.31 -17.41 2.58
N PRO A 240 4.44 -17.50 3.92
CA PRO A 240 3.67 -18.44 4.74
C PRO A 240 2.14 -18.21 4.69
N ASP A 241 1.71 -17.04 4.21
CA ASP A 241 0.31 -16.69 4.00
C ASP A 241 -0.18 -16.94 2.57
N ALA A 242 0.69 -17.50 1.69
CA ALA A 242 0.32 -17.76 0.31
C ALA A 242 -0.79 -18.82 0.20
N ILE A 243 -1.75 -18.56 -0.70
CA ILE A 243 -2.72 -19.58 -1.09
C ILE A 243 -1.98 -20.59 -2.00
N PRO A 244 -2.00 -21.90 -1.69
CA PRO A 244 -1.36 -22.90 -2.53
C PRO A 244 -1.89 -22.87 -3.97
N LEU A 245 -1.01 -23.03 -4.95
CA LEU A 245 -1.40 -23.03 -6.36
C LEU A 245 -2.46 -24.08 -6.67
N SER A 246 -2.32 -25.26 -6.07
CA SER A 246 -3.31 -26.34 -6.19
C SER A 246 -4.71 -25.95 -5.74
N GLN A 247 -4.83 -25.11 -4.71
CA GLN A 247 -6.12 -24.59 -4.25
C GLN A 247 -6.73 -23.58 -5.24
N ILE A 248 -5.90 -22.74 -5.86
CA ILE A 248 -6.35 -21.80 -6.90
C ILE A 248 -6.83 -22.55 -8.13
N GLU A 249 -6.07 -23.57 -8.57
CA GLU A 249 -6.43 -24.44 -9.69
C GLU A 249 -7.71 -25.22 -9.42
N GLU A 250 -7.88 -25.74 -8.21
CA GLU A 250 -9.10 -26.42 -7.79
C GLU A 250 -10.33 -25.49 -7.90
N TRP A 251 -10.26 -24.28 -7.32
CA TRP A 251 -11.36 -23.31 -7.44
C TRP A 251 -11.67 -22.91 -8.86
N HIS A 252 -10.63 -22.81 -9.71
CA HIS A 252 -10.79 -22.50 -11.13
C HIS A 252 -11.49 -23.65 -11.88
N GLN A 253 -11.07 -24.91 -11.67
CA GLN A 253 -11.69 -26.10 -12.27
C GLN A 253 -13.14 -26.31 -11.83
N GLN A 254 -13.45 -25.95 -10.58
CA GLN A 254 -14.82 -25.96 -10.04
C GLN A 254 -15.68 -24.80 -10.59
N GLY A 255 -15.14 -23.88 -11.36
CA GLY A 255 -15.85 -22.69 -11.86
C GLY A 255 -16.21 -21.65 -10.80
N LEU A 256 -15.60 -21.74 -9.61
CA LEU A 256 -15.82 -20.79 -8.52
C LEU A 256 -15.10 -19.46 -8.78
N ILE A 257 -13.95 -19.52 -9.44
CA ILE A 257 -13.19 -18.36 -9.89
C ILE A 257 -12.80 -18.50 -11.35
N ASN A 258 -12.54 -17.38 -12.02
CA ASN A 258 -11.83 -17.34 -13.30
C ASN A 258 -10.43 -16.79 -13.04
N TRP A 259 -9.45 -17.67 -12.86
CA TRP A 259 -8.09 -17.25 -12.57
C TRP A 259 -7.36 -16.80 -13.83
N LEU A 260 -6.90 -15.55 -13.84
CA LEU A 260 -6.28 -14.86 -14.98
C LEU A 260 -4.73 -14.84 -14.89
N GLY A 261 -4.16 -15.34 -13.77
CA GLY A 261 -2.72 -15.25 -13.55
C GLY A 261 -2.24 -13.82 -13.31
N ARG A 262 -0.98 -13.56 -13.70
CA ARG A 262 -0.39 -12.23 -13.63
C ARG A 262 -0.88 -11.38 -14.81
N CYS A 263 -1.49 -10.24 -14.50
CA CYS A 263 -1.97 -9.30 -15.50
C CYS A 263 -1.21 -7.99 -15.40
N SER A 264 -0.74 -7.48 -16.53
CA SER A 264 -0.07 -6.18 -16.64
C SER A 264 -1.05 -5.03 -16.90
N ASP A 265 -2.15 -5.32 -17.59
CA ASP A 265 -3.22 -4.37 -17.89
C ASP A 265 -4.36 -4.52 -16.88
N VAL A 266 -4.18 -3.90 -15.70
CA VAL A 266 -5.18 -3.91 -14.64
C VAL A 266 -6.35 -2.97 -14.98
N TYR A 267 -6.09 -1.91 -15.75
CA TYR A 267 -7.13 -0.95 -16.17
C TYR A 267 -8.25 -1.66 -16.94
N SER A 268 -7.92 -2.42 -17.98
CA SER A 268 -8.91 -3.15 -18.78
C SER A 268 -9.71 -4.18 -17.97
N LEU A 269 -9.08 -4.80 -16.95
CA LEU A 269 -9.81 -5.71 -16.05
C LEU A 269 -10.81 -4.97 -15.16
N ILE A 270 -10.44 -3.80 -14.65
CA ILE A 270 -11.34 -2.94 -13.87
C ILE A 270 -12.47 -2.43 -14.76
N GLU A 271 -12.15 -1.95 -15.94
CA GLU A 271 -13.15 -1.46 -16.92
C GLU A 271 -14.17 -2.53 -17.26
N ALA A 272 -13.73 -3.77 -17.46
CA ALA A 272 -14.58 -4.91 -17.75
C ALA A 272 -15.37 -5.44 -16.53
N SER A 273 -15.14 -4.96 -15.33
CA SER A 273 -15.81 -5.40 -14.12
C SER A 273 -16.99 -4.50 -13.72
N ASN A 274 -17.89 -5.03 -12.88
CA ASN A 274 -19.01 -4.28 -12.28
C ASN A 274 -18.71 -3.92 -10.81
N VAL A 275 -17.97 -4.76 -10.12
CA VAL A 275 -17.57 -4.57 -8.72
C VAL A 275 -16.11 -4.97 -8.58
N VAL A 276 -15.35 -4.21 -7.81
CA VAL A 276 -14.01 -4.62 -7.36
C VAL A 276 -14.05 -4.96 -5.88
N ALA A 277 -13.62 -6.17 -5.54
CA ALA A 277 -13.71 -6.71 -4.19
C ALA A 277 -12.31 -6.99 -3.62
N LEU A 278 -12.03 -6.44 -2.43
CA LEU A 278 -10.80 -6.72 -1.68
C LEU A 278 -11.11 -6.84 -0.18
N PRO A 279 -11.66 -7.96 0.31
CA PRO A 279 -11.92 -8.18 1.73
C PRO A 279 -10.62 -8.59 2.45
N SER A 280 -9.61 -7.73 2.39
CA SER A 280 -8.33 -7.94 3.07
C SER A 280 -8.51 -7.87 4.58
N THR A 281 -8.00 -8.89 5.29
CA THR A 281 -7.94 -8.90 6.75
C THR A 281 -6.66 -8.26 7.29
N TYR A 282 -5.79 -7.84 6.38
CA TYR A 282 -4.52 -7.20 6.69
C TYR A 282 -4.67 -5.68 6.61
N SER A 283 -4.29 -4.96 7.69
CA SER A 283 -4.27 -3.50 7.68
C SER A 283 -3.12 -3.02 6.80
N GLU A 284 -3.45 -2.55 5.63
CA GLU A 284 -2.56 -1.94 4.66
C GLU A 284 -2.67 -0.41 4.72
N GLY A 285 -1.76 0.27 4.02
CA GLY A 285 -2.03 1.60 3.52
C GLY A 285 -3.30 1.60 2.65
N ILE A 286 -3.49 2.60 1.82
CA ILE A 286 -4.65 2.60 0.93
C ILE A 286 -4.40 1.62 -0.23
N PRO A 287 -5.24 0.56 -0.38
CA PRO A 287 -5.01 -0.46 -1.40
C PRO A 287 -5.10 0.11 -2.82
N ARG A 288 -4.04 -0.08 -3.61
CA ARG A 288 -3.93 0.49 -4.95
C ARG A 288 -5.07 0.07 -5.87
N ILE A 289 -5.45 -1.21 -5.87
CA ILE A 289 -6.56 -1.72 -6.71
C ILE A 289 -7.90 -1.00 -6.41
N LEU A 290 -8.14 -0.61 -5.16
CA LEU A 290 -9.34 0.13 -4.79
C LEU A 290 -9.26 1.59 -5.25
N LEU A 291 -8.07 2.23 -5.22
CA LEU A 291 -7.85 3.55 -5.82
C LEU A 291 -8.09 3.53 -7.33
N GLU A 292 -7.54 2.53 -8.01
CA GLU A 292 -7.69 2.32 -9.45
C GLU A 292 -9.15 2.10 -9.83
N ALA A 293 -9.84 1.21 -9.11
CA ALA A 293 -11.26 0.93 -9.32
C ALA A 293 -12.15 2.16 -9.09
N SER A 294 -11.90 2.89 -8.01
CA SER A 294 -12.60 4.14 -7.70
C SER A 294 -12.35 5.20 -8.77
N SER A 295 -11.14 5.28 -9.32
CA SER A 295 -10.81 6.20 -10.41
C SER A 295 -11.56 5.87 -11.69
N VAL A 296 -11.69 4.59 -12.03
CA VAL A 296 -12.44 4.11 -13.20
C VAL A 296 -13.97 4.21 -12.99
N GLY A 297 -14.42 4.48 -11.76
CA GLY A 297 -15.85 4.60 -11.43
C GLY A 297 -16.52 3.26 -11.16
N ARG A 298 -15.80 2.29 -10.61
CA ARG A 298 -16.37 1.00 -10.19
C ARG A 298 -16.71 0.99 -8.72
N ALA A 299 -17.85 0.41 -8.37
CA ALA A 299 -18.22 0.17 -6.99
C ALA A 299 -17.21 -0.78 -6.33
N CYS A 300 -16.72 -0.42 -5.15
CA CYS A 300 -15.78 -1.21 -4.37
C CYS A 300 -16.45 -1.83 -3.15
N ILE A 301 -16.05 -3.05 -2.80
CA ILE A 301 -16.40 -3.69 -1.53
C ILE A 301 -15.14 -4.20 -0.84
N ALA A 302 -14.97 -3.88 0.44
CA ALA A 302 -13.80 -4.23 1.22
C ALA A 302 -14.15 -4.49 2.68
N TYR A 303 -13.24 -5.14 3.42
CA TYR A 303 -13.33 -5.13 4.87
C TYR A 303 -12.97 -3.75 5.45
N ASP A 304 -13.59 -3.42 6.58
CA ASP A 304 -13.43 -2.16 7.29
C ASP A 304 -12.11 -2.14 8.06
N VAL A 305 -10.99 -2.06 7.34
CA VAL A 305 -9.63 -2.11 7.88
C VAL A 305 -8.74 -1.05 7.25
N GLY A 306 -7.87 -0.46 8.06
CA GLY A 306 -6.78 0.41 7.63
C GLY A 306 -7.17 1.44 6.57
N GLY A 307 -6.43 1.47 5.45
CA GLY A 307 -6.64 2.43 4.36
C GLY A 307 -7.97 2.28 3.61
N CYS A 308 -8.67 1.13 3.72
CA CYS A 308 -10.00 0.96 3.14
C CYS A 308 -11.00 1.97 3.71
N GLN A 309 -10.96 2.20 5.04
CA GLN A 309 -11.80 3.19 5.74
C GLN A 309 -11.53 4.63 5.27
N SER A 310 -10.30 4.92 4.87
CA SER A 310 -9.95 6.27 4.38
C SER A 310 -10.44 6.53 2.96
N LEU A 311 -10.50 5.48 2.13
CA LEU A 311 -10.91 5.57 0.74
C LEU A 311 -12.43 5.45 0.58
N ILE A 312 -13.04 4.43 1.21
CA ILE A 312 -14.45 4.10 1.05
C ILE A 312 -15.27 4.76 2.15
N ILE A 313 -16.32 5.48 1.77
CA ILE A 313 -17.39 5.91 2.66
C ILE A 313 -18.50 4.88 2.50
N ASP A 314 -18.77 4.11 3.58
CA ASP A 314 -19.74 3.01 3.53
C ASP A 314 -21.11 3.46 3.02
N GLU A 315 -21.69 2.65 2.17
CA GLU A 315 -22.98 2.86 1.49
C GLU A 315 -23.06 4.14 0.62
N TYR A 316 -21.96 4.90 0.49
CA TYR A 316 -21.93 6.15 -0.29
C TYR A 316 -21.00 6.08 -1.50
N THR A 317 -19.71 5.73 -1.29
CA THR A 317 -18.71 5.56 -2.37
C THR A 317 -18.33 4.09 -2.61
N GLY A 318 -18.89 3.17 -1.84
CA GLY A 318 -18.65 1.75 -1.88
C GLY A 318 -19.23 1.07 -0.65
N SER A 319 -18.84 -0.16 -0.39
CA SER A 319 -19.33 -0.92 0.76
C SER A 319 -18.17 -1.36 1.66
N LEU A 320 -18.26 -1.04 2.95
CA LEU A 320 -17.38 -1.55 3.99
C LEU A 320 -18.10 -2.65 4.79
N VAL A 321 -17.38 -3.66 5.15
CA VAL A 321 -17.87 -4.84 5.89
C VAL A 321 -16.96 -5.08 7.08
N GLU A 322 -17.52 -5.37 8.25
CA GLU A 322 -16.76 -5.79 9.41
C GLU A 322 -15.84 -6.98 9.05
N MET A 323 -14.58 -6.88 9.48
CA MET A 323 -13.56 -7.86 9.16
C MET A 323 -14.00 -9.30 9.50
N ARG A 324 -13.88 -10.20 8.51
CA ARG A 324 -14.28 -11.62 8.58
C ARG A 324 -15.78 -11.88 8.77
N ASN A 325 -16.63 -10.88 8.60
CA ASN A 325 -18.08 -11.08 8.61
C ASN A 325 -18.56 -11.47 7.21
N ILE A 326 -18.40 -12.77 6.90
CA ILE A 326 -18.74 -13.33 5.58
C ILE A 326 -20.24 -13.23 5.29
N ASP A 327 -21.09 -13.28 6.31
CA ASP A 327 -22.54 -13.15 6.15
C ASP A 327 -22.92 -11.76 5.65
N VAL A 328 -22.37 -10.72 6.27
CA VAL A 328 -22.58 -9.34 5.82
C VAL A 328 -21.90 -9.07 4.48
N LEU A 329 -20.71 -9.66 4.22
CA LEU A 329 -20.04 -9.57 2.93
C LEU A 329 -20.94 -10.13 1.81
N ALA A 330 -21.57 -11.29 2.04
CA ALA A 330 -22.49 -11.89 1.08
C ALA A 330 -23.72 -11.00 0.83
N VAL A 331 -24.33 -10.45 1.87
CA VAL A 331 -25.51 -9.55 1.74
C VAL A 331 -25.15 -8.28 0.99
N LYS A 332 -24.05 -7.61 1.35
CA LYS A 332 -23.66 -6.35 0.66
C LYS A 332 -23.22 -6.61 -0.78
N LEU A 333 -22.52 -7.71 -1.05
CA LEU A 333 -22.16 -8.07 -2.43
C LEU A 333 -23.41 -8.42 -3.25
N GLU A 334 -24.38 -9.17 -2.71
CA GLU A 334 -25.66 -9.45 -3.36
C GLU A 334 -26.39 -8.15 -3.76
N GLN A 335 -26.44 -7.16 -2.86
CA GLN A 335 -27.02 -5.84 -3.16
C GLN A 335 -26.32 -5.13 -4.32
N LEU A 336 -25.00 -5.16 -4.35
CA LEU A 336 -24.23 -4.60 -5.45
C LEU A 336 -24.45 -5.35 -6.76
N LEU A 337 -24.54 -6.68 -6.74
CA LEU A 337 -24.75 -7.50 -7.93
C LEU A 337 -26.14 -7.29 -8.53
N THR A 338 -27.17 -7.11 -7.70
CA THR A 338 -28.58 -6.99 -8.13
C THR A 338 -29.04 -5.57 -8.42
N SER A 339 -28.24 -4.53 -8.07
CA SER A 339 -28.60 -3.12 -8.26
C SER A 339 -27.59 -2.35 -9.11
N PRO A 340 -27.71 -2.35 -10.44
CA PRO A 340 -26.85 -1.55 -11.33
C PRO A 340 -26.85 -0.05 -10.98
N THR A 341 -28.01 0.52 -10.66
CA THR A 341 -28.13 1.94 -10.28
C THR A 341 -27.26 2.27 -9.07
N LYS A 342 -27.32 1.43 -8.01
CA LYS A 342 -26.49 1.63 -6.80
C LYS A 342 -25.01 1.59 -7.14
N ARG A 343 -24.57 0.64 -7.97
CA ARG A 343 -23.16 0.55 -8.40
C ARG A 343 -22.69 1.80 -9.13
N VAL A 344 -23.49 2.26 -10.12
CA VAL A 344 -23.15 3.45 -10.91
C VAL A 344 -23.07 4.70 -10.03
N GLU A 345 -24.03 4.91 -9.13
CA GLU A 345 -24.00 6.04 -8.20
C GLU A 345 -22.78 6.01 -7.29
N MET A 346 -22.46 4.85 -6.70
CA MET A 346 -21.26 4.67 -5.88
C MET A 346 -19.99 4.93 -6.70
N GLY A 347 -19.93 4.43 -7.94
CA GLY A 347 -18.81 4.61 -8.86
C GLY A 347 -18.56 6.08 -9.20
N VAL A 348 -19.59 6.85 -9.50
CA VAL A 348 -19.47 8.31 -9.76
C VAL A 348 -18.93 9.03 -8.52
N ARG A 349 -19.53 8.79 -7.35
CA ARG A 349 -19.11 9.44 -6.10
C ARG A 349 -17.68 9.03 -5.68
N SER A 350 -17.28 7.79 -5.94
CA SER A 350 -15.92 7.35 -5.67
C SER A 350 -14.91 8.04 -6.61
N ARG A 351 -15.26 8.25 -7.89
CA ARG A 351 -14.44 9.04 -8.82
C ARG A 351 -14.26 10.48 -8.35
N GLU A 352 -15.34 11.17 -7.96
CA GLU A 352 -15.29 12.53 -7.42
C GLU A 352 -14.36 12.60 -6.19
N ARG A 353 -14.41 11.57 -5.33
CA ARG A 353 -13.54 11.46 -4.17
C ARG A 353 -12.07 11.27 -4.57
N ILE A 354 -11.77 10.48 -5.61
CA ILE A 354 -10.42 10.36 -6.16
C ILE A 354 -9.91 11.73 -6.61
N GLU A 355 -10.67 12.45 -7.42
CA GLU A 355 -10.26 13.75 -7.97
C GLU A 355 -10.03 14.80 -6.89
N SER A 356 -10.85 14.79 -5.83
CA SER A 356 -10.79 15.79 -4.77
C SER A 356 -9.77 15.47 -3.67
N LYS A 357 -9.35 14.21 -3.51
CA LYS A 357 -8.51 13.82 -2.35
C LYS A 357 -7.34 12.92 -2.69
N PHE A 358 -7.49 11.98 -3.65
CA PHE A 358 -6.51 10.92 -3.89
C PHE A 358 -5.81 11.03 -5.24
N ALA A 359 -6.03 12.12 -5.99
CA ALA A 359 -5.32 12.34 -7.24
C ALA A 359 -3.81 12.45 -6.99
N SER A 360 -3.00 11.84 -7.87
CA SER A 360 -1.54 11.82 -7.71
C SER A 360 -0.95 13.23 -7.66
N SER A 361 -1.54 14.21 -8.35
CA SER A 361 -1.12 15.62 -8.27
C SER A 361 -1.19 16.18 -6.85
N LEU A 362 -2.28 15.91 -6.11
CA LEU A 362 -2.46 16.37 -4.72
C LEU A 362 -1.44 15.70 -3.79
N VAL A 363 -1.28 14.38 -3.94
CA VAL A 363 -0.31 13.60 -3.16
C VAL A 363 1.13 14.02 -3.43
N ILE A 364 1.46 14.36 -4.67
CA ILE A 364 2.77 14.90 -5.07
C ILE A 364 3.01 16.26 -4.42
N ASP A 365 2.05 17.16 -4.50
CA ASP A 365 2.15 18.50 -3.90
C ASP A 365 2.39 18.42 -2.40
N ASP A 366 1.67 17.57 -1.68
CA ASP A 366 1.84 17.39 -0.25
C ASP A 366 3.17 16.71 0.10
N THR A 367 3.65 15.81 -0.76
CA THR A 367 4.98 15.22 -0.63
C THR A 367 6.08 16.27 -0.79
N LEU A 368 5.96 17.17 -1.78
CA LEU A 368 6.92 18.26 -1.97
C LEU A 368 6.92 19.27 -0.79
N LYS A 369 5.76 19.62 -0.27
CA LYS A 369 5.63 20.43 0.97
C LYS A 369 6.30 19.74 2.16
N LEU A 370 6.14 18.41 2.27
CA LEU A 370 6.79 17.62 3.32
C LEU A 370 8.31 17.69 3.22
N TYR A 371 8.89 17.60 2.01
CA TYR A 371 10.33 17.75 1.81
C TYR A 371 10.82 19.16 2.15
N GLN A 372 10.10 20.20 1.72
CA GLN A 372 10.41 21.58 2.09
C GLN A 372 10.44 21.78 3.61
N ARG A 373 9.43 21.23 4.31
CA ARG A 373 9.35 21.24 5.78
C ARG A 373 10.52 20.51 6.43
N ALA A 374 10.87 19.31 5.92
CA ALA A 374 12.00 18.53 6.45
C ALA A 374 13.33 19.28 6.30
N ILE A 375 13.54 19.95 5.17
CA ILE A 375 14.72 20.77 4.88
C ILE A 375 14.78 22.00 5.80
N ALA A 376 13.65 22.69 5.98
CA ALA A 376 13.58 23.85 6.88
C ALA A 376 13.91 23.47 8.33
N ASN A 377 13.41 22.35 8.81
CA ASN A 377 13.74 21.80 10.13
C ASN A 377 15.22 21.39 10.25
N GLY A 378 15.90 21.14 9.13
CA GLY A 378 17.32 20.81 9.08
C GLY A 378 18.26 21.99 9.25
N THR A 379 17.77 23.19 9.01
CA THR A 379 18.59 24.43 8.94
C THR A 379 18.80 25.07 10.32
N TYR A 380 18.14 24.54 11.37
CA TYR A 380 18.25 25.04 12.76
C TYR A 380 18.97 24.04 13.67
#